data_2c651200cf7be8ac39bbe472a17f04c5
#
_entry.id   2c651200cf7be8ac39bbe472a17f04c5
#
_cell.length_a   1.000
_cell.length_b   1.000
_cell.length_c   1.000
_cell.angle_alpha   90.00
_cell.angle_beta   90.00
_cell.angle_gamma   90.00
#
_symmetry.space_group_name_H-M   'P 1'
#
loop_
_entity.id
_entity.type
_entity.pdbx_description
1 polymer ?
#
loop_
_entity_poly.entity_id
_entity_poly.type
_entity_poly.pdbx_seq_one_letter_code
_entity_poly.pdbx_strand_id
1 'polypeptide(L)'
;MFLMSINLKSRTAKLVMGLVALAILALLIWSVRDWHQIWKISSAPDNVPIVAMLFLVPFFTWLGVKQSRENDRLIVELEQDPQLAKTHHRKVEPWRPGWARELHVWPYLVRIEFLAAVIVTVILFVWSITLNAPLEEPANPNLTMNPSKAPWYFLGLQEMLVYFDPWIAGVVMPSVIMIGLMVFPYVDSNPLGNGYYTFRQRRFATAMFGWGFLMWILLIVIGTFIRGPGWIWFWPGQTWDHNAVVFDKNVDLHDWIATSGIGKLLHLGPILTNPWGKGIFGLLIVGGFYVLGALFFHWLMTVDFKKLSLRPLRWFPKSEFESKLLARTSLLQYMTFQFFAVSVLLALPVKLILRLALTIKYVWVTPWFNV
;
A
#
# COMPACT_ATOMS: atom_id res chain seq x y z
N MET A 1 4.57 -0.61 -23.41
CA MET A 1 5.67 0.18 -24.01
C MET A 1 5.19 1.45 -24.74
N PHE A 2 4.03 1.42 -25.39
CA PHE A 2 3.46 2.59 -26.11
C PHE A 2 2.96 3.74 -25.21
N LEU A 3 2.47 3.46 -24.02
CA LEU A 3 1.92 4.45 -23.08
C LEU A 3 2.98 5.33 -22.37
N MET A 4 4.26 4.97 -22.44
CA MET A 4 5.32 5.62 -21.66
C MET A 4 6.04 6.77 -22.38
N SER A 5 5.76 7.01 -23.67
CA SER A 5 6.32 8.14 -24.44
C SER A 5 5.39 9.36 -24.48
N ILE A 6 4.23 9.29 -23.81
CA ILE A 6 3.21 10.32 -23.89
C ILE A 6 3.66 11.54 -23.10
N ASN A 7 3.86 12.65 -23.76
CA ASN A 7 4.08 13.94 -23.11
C ASN A 7 2.78 14.37 -22.40
N LEU A 8 2.69 14.12 -21.09
CA LEU A 8 1.50 14.39 -20.24
C LEU A 8 1.01 15.83 -20.29
N LYS A 9 1.77 16.73 -20.88
CA LYS A 9 1.36 18.14 -21.12
C LYS A 9 0.58 18.32 -22.41
N SER A 10 0.63 17.38 -23.36
CA SER A 10 -0.08 17.51 -24.63
C SER A 10 -1.57 17.19 -24.47
N ARG A 11 -2.43 17.89 -25.21
CA ARG A 11 -3.88 17.64 -25.24
C ARG A 11 -4.19 16.20 -25.66
N THR A 12 -3.44 15.67 -26.63
CA THR A 12 -3.55 14.29 -27.13
C THR A 12 -3.25 13.26 -26.04
N ALA A 13 -2.23 13.48 -25.21
CA ALA A 13 -1.89 12.58 -24.10
C ALA A 13 -3.00 12.50 -23.05
N LYS A 14 -3.60 13.63 -22.71
CA LYS A 14 -4.72 13.67 -21.76
C LYS A 14 -5.96 12.98 -22.34
N LEU A 15 -6.21 13.14 -23.63
CA LEU A 15 -7.31 12.50 -24.34
C LEU A 15 -7.13 10.98 -24.40
N VAL A 16 -5.94 10.49 -24.74
CA VAL A 16 -5.60 9.05 -24.76
C VAL A 16 -5.72 8.45 -23.35
N MET A 17 -5.22 9.13 -22.32
CA MET A 17 -5.38 8.68 -20.93
C MET A 17 -6.85 8.63 -20.52
N GLY A 18 -7.65 9.62 -20.89
CA GLY A 18 -9.10 9.63 -20.67
C GLY A 18 -9.80 8.48 -21.35
N LEU A 19 -9.48 8.20 -22.61
CA LEU A 19 -10.03 7.07 -23.37
C LEU A 19 -9.63 5.73 -22.77
N VAL A 20 -8.39 5.57 -22.34
CA VAL A 20 -7.91 4.34 -21.67
C VAL A 20 -8.64 4.16 -20.33
N ALA A 21 -8.79 5.22 -19.54
CA ALA A 21 -9.56 5.17 -18.29
C ALA A 21 -11.03 4.81 -18.51
N LEU A 22 -11.67 5.38 -19.54
CA LEU A 22 -13.02 5.04 -19.94
C LEU A 22 -13.15 3.60 -20.42
N ALA A 23 -12.18 3.10 -21.19
CA ALA A 23 -12.17 1.71 -21.65
C ALA A 23 -12.02 0.74 -20.46
N ILE A 24 -11.16 1.03 -19.49
CA ILE A 24 -11.01 0.24 -18.26
C ILE A 24 -12.31 0.28 -17.46
N LEU A 25 -12.92 1.44 -17.30
CA LEU A 25 -14.19 1.59 -16.61
C LEU A 25 -15.31 0.80 -17.31
N ALA A 26 -15.38 0.87 -18.64
CA ALA A 26 -16.35 0.12 -19.43
C ALA A 26 -16.15 -1.41 -19.29
N LEU A 27 -14.89 -1.86 -19.28
CA LEU A 27 -14.58 -3.28 -19.03
C LEU A 27 -14.96 -3.71 -17.63
N LEU A 28 -14.72 -2.89 -16.62
CA LEU A 28 -15.14 -3.15 -15.23
C LEU A 28 -16.66 -3.22 -15.13
N ILE A 29 -17.37 -2.28 -15.73
CA ILE A 29 -18.84 -2.25 -15.78
C ILE A 29 -19.36 -3.49 -16.49
N TRP A 30 -18.78 -3.86 -17.62
CA TRP A 30 -19.19 -5.03 -18.40
C TRP A 30 -18.88 -6.37 -17.66
N SER A 31 -17.83 -6.41 -16.83
CA SER A 31 -17.47 -7.59 -16.03
C SER A 31 -18.46 -7.88 -14.89
N VAL A 32 -19.29 -6.89 -14.51
CA VAL A 32 -20.29 -7.05 -13.46
C VAL A 32 -21.44 -7.92 -13.96
N ARG A 33 -21.64 -9.07 -13.32
CA ARG A 33 -22.72 -10.02 -13.66
C ARG A 33 -24.03 -9.71 -12.97
N ASP A 34 -23.97 -9.20 -11.76
CA ASP A 34 -25.15 -8.88 -10.95
C ASP A 34 -24.97 -7.55 -10.22
N TRP A 35 -25.65 -6.51 -10.72
CA TRP A 35 -25.66 -5.18 -10.14
C TRP A 35 -26.39 -5.11 -8.81
N HIS A 36 -27.39 -5.97 -8.61
CA HIS A 36 -28.12 -6.04 -7.34
C HIS A 36 -27.20 -6.50 -6.20
N GLN A 37 -26.35 -7.48 -6.44
CA GLN A 37 -25.36 -7.95 -5.47
C GLN A 37 -24.34 -6.86 -5.13
N ILE A 38 -23.85 -6.12 -6.12
CA ILE A 38 -22.93 -4.98 -5.86
C ILE A 38 -23.64 -3.92 -5.03
N TRP A 39 -24.88 -3.58 -5.37
CA TRP A 39 -25.64 -2.61 -4.59
C TRP A 39 -25.83 -3.08 -3.14
N LYS A 40 -26.22 -4.33 -2.92
CA LYS A 40 -26.38 -4.91 -1.60
C LYS A 40 -25.10 -4.82 -0.76
N ILE A 41 -23.93 -5.11 -1.36
CA ILE A 41 -22.64 -4.98 -0.67
C ILE A 41 -22.30 -3.51 -0.41
N SER A 42 -22.46 -2.65 -1.41
CA SER A 42 -22.05 -1.25 -1.32
C SER A 42 -22.93 -0.41 -0.40
N SER A 43 -24.21 -0.74 -0.29
CA SER A 43 -25.17 -0.02 0.55
C SER A 43 -25.23 -0.56 1.99
N ALA A 44 -24.54 -1.66 2.29
CA ALA A 44 -24.45 -2.14 3.66
C ALA A 44 -23.78 -1.06 4.54
N PRO A 45 -24.35 -0.71 5.70
CA PRO A 45 -23.90 0.42 6.51
C PRO A 45 -22.42 0.37 6.91
N ASP A 46 -21.88 -0.82 7.12
CA ASP A 46 -20.47 -1.08 7.44
C ASP A 46 -19.53 -0.89 6.22
N ASN A 47 -20.06 -1.01 4.99
CA ASN A 47 -19.30 -0.82 3.76
C ASN A 47 -19.38 0.61 3.19
N VAL A 48 -20.33 1.44 3.65
CA VAL A 48 -20.48 2.83 3.20
C VAL A 48 -19.17 3.63 3.35
N PRO A 49 -18.39 3.53 4.46
CA PRO A 49 -17.11 4.21 4.58
C PRO A 49 -16.10 3.79 3.50
N ILE A 50 -16.09 2.51 3.11
CA ILE A 50 -15.19 2.01 2.04
C ILE A 50 -15.57 2.60 0.69
N VAL A 51 -16.85 2.59 0.38
CA VAL A 51 -17.36 3.19 -0.86
C VAL A 51 -17.03 4.68 -0.90
N ALA A 52 -17.21 5.39 0.22
CA ALA A 52 -16.83 6.79 0.34
C ALA A 52 -15.32 6.99 0.10
N MET A 53 -14.46 6.11 0.64
CA MET A 53 -13.00 6.19 0.45
C MET A 53 -12.60 6.02 -1.03
N LEU A 54 -13.32 5.23 -1.83
CA LEU A 54 -13.02 5.09 -3.26
C LEU A 54 -13.12 6.42 -4.02
N PHE A 55 -13.89 7.38 -3.51
CA PHE A 55 -14.01 8.73 -4.06
C PHE A 55 -13.12 9.73 -3.33
N LEU A 56 -13.11 9.71 -2.00
CA LEU A 56 -12.40 10.68 -1.18
C LEU A 56 -10.88 10.54 -1.30
N VAL A 57 -10.36 9.33 -1.31
CA VAL A 57 -8.91 9.09 -1.42
C VAL A 57 -8.35 9.62 -2.75
N PRO A 58 -8.90 9.30 -3.94
CA PRO A 58 -8.44 9.88 -5.20
C PRO A 58 -8.59 11.41 -5.23
N PHE A 59 -9.70 11.95 -4.69
CA PHE A 59 -9.92 13.40 -4.65
C PHE A 59 -8.87 14.11 -3.80
N PHE A 60 -8.65 13.66 -2.55
CA PHE A 60 -7.66 14.30 -1.67
C PHE A 60 -6.23 14.04 -2.12
N THR A 61 -5.95 12.90 -2.73
CA THR A 61 -4.64 12.64 -3.35
C THR A 61 -4.40 13.61 -4.51
N TRP A 62 -5.37 13.80 -5.38
CA TRP A 62 -5.29 14.81 -6.45
C TRP A 62 -5.10 16.22 -5.90
N LEU A 63 -5.88 16.60 -4.87
CA LEU A 63 -5.76 17.91 -4.23
C LEU A 63 -4.38 18.10 -3.60
N GLY A 64 -3.88 17.11 -2.88
CA GLY A 64 -2.55 17.13 -2.28
C GLY A 64 -1.44 17.25 -3.32
N VAL A 65 -1.53 16.50 -4.43
CA VAL A 65 -0.57 16.60 -5.54
C VAL A 65 -0.65 17.97 -6.23
N LYS A 66 -1.85 18.53 -6.40
CA LYS A 66 -2.04 19.87 -6.96
C LYS A 66 -1.36 20.92 -6.07
N GLN A 67 -1.67 20.93 -4.77
CA GLN A 67 -1.07 21.85 -3.80
C GLN A 67 0.46 21.69 -3.72
N SER A 68 0.95 20.46 -3.73
CA SER A 68 2.38 20.17 -3.73
C SER A 68 3.10 20.76 -4.96
N ARG A 69 2.50 20.69 -6.14
CA ARG A 69 3.06 21.27 -7.37
C ARG A 69 3.04 22.80 -7.35
N GLU A 70 1.99 23.40 -6.81
CA GLU A 70 1.89 24.86 -6.63
C GLU A 70 2.96 25.34 -5.62
N ASN A 71 3.10 24.64 -4.51
CA ASN A 71 4.15 24.94 -3.52
C ASN A 71 5.57 24.74 -4.08
N ASP A 72 5.82 23.69 -4.85
CA ASP A 72 7.12 23.45 -5.49
C ASP A 72 7.50 24.60 -6.45
N ARG A 73 6.52 25.21 -7.14
CA ARG A 73 6.75 26.39 -7.99
C ARG A 73 7.03 27.63 -7.14
N LEU A 74 6.20 27.87 -6.13
CA LEU A 74 6.36 29.00 -5.23
C LEU A 74 7.73 28.96 -4.53
N ILE A 75 8.18 27.81 -4.08
CA ILE A 75 9.51 27.64 -3.46
C ILE A 75 10.61 28.05 -4.42
N VAL A 76 10.53 27.66 -5.69
CA VAL A 76 11.52 28.05 -6.71
C VAL A 76 11.52 29.56 -6.93
N GLU A 77 10.35 30.20 -6.97
CA GLU A 77 10.21 31.66 -7.11
C GLU A 77 10.82 32.38 -5.90
N LEU A 78 10.53 31.91 -4.68
CA LEU A 78 11.08 32.49 -3.44
C LEU A 78 12.58 32.25 -3.27
N GLU A 79 13.12 31.14 -3.81
CA GLU A 79 14.56 30.90 -3.83
C GLU A 79 15.30 31.83 -4.82
N GLN A 80 14.63 32.27 -5.90
CA GLN A 80 15.18 33.14 -6.91
C GLN A 80 15.09 34.64 -6.54
N ASP A 81 14.10 35.03 -5.73
CA ASP A 81 13.88 36.41 -5.31
C ASP A 81 13.93 36.55 -3.78
N PRO A 82 15.11 37.00 -3.22
CA PRO A 82 15.25 37.20 -1.79
C PRO A 82 14.36 38.32 -1.21
N GLN A 83 13.92 39.29 -2.02
CA GLN A 83 13.01 40.33 -1.57
C GLN A 83 11.60 39.78 -1.37
N LEU A 84 11.13 39.03 -2.36
CA LEU A 84 9.84 38.30 -2.28
C LEU A 84 9.84 37.32 -1.10
N ALA A 85 10.94 36.61 -0.87
CA ALA A 85 11.07 35.69 0.25
C ALA A 85 10.95 36.36 1.63
N LYS A 86 11.41 37.61 1.76
CA LYS A 86 11.31 38.39 3.02
C LYS A 86 9.89 38.88 3.28
N THR A 87 9.15 39.25 2.24
CA THR A 87 7.82 39.85 2.35
C THR A 87 6.69 38.85 2.28
N HIS A 88 6.95 37.62 1.78
CA HIS A 88 5.94 36.61 1.61
C HIS A 88 5.37 36.13 2.95
N HIS A 89 4.02 36.04 3.06
CA HIS A 89 3.33 35.67 4.30
C HIS A 89 3.65 34.24 4.76
N ARG A 90 4.01 33.33 3.85
CA ARG A 90 4.49 31.99 4.14
C ARG A 90 6.01 31.98 4.03
N LYS A 91 6.70 31.71 5.13
CA LYS A 91 8.14 31.65 5.14
C LYS A 91 8.63 30.27 4.70
N VAL A 92 9.44 30.23 3.67
CA VAL A 92 10.02 28.98 3.13
C VAL A 92 11.27 28.56 3.90
N GLU A 93 11.80 29.46 4.72
CA GLU A 93 13.04 29.26 5.45
C GLU A 93 12.85 28.38 6.69
N PRO A 94 13.84 27.57 7.03
CA PRO A 94 13.87 26.86 8.30
C PRO A 94 13.84 27.86 9.47
N TRP A 95 13.53 27.34 10.67
CA TRP A 95 13.51 28.15 11.87
C TRP A 95 14.76 29.05 12.01
N ARG A 96 14.54 30.33 12.29
CA ARG A 96 15.60 31.30 12.55
C ARG A 96 15.66 31.68 14.03
N PRO A 97 16.85 32.04 14.56
CA PRO A 97 16.95 32.64 15.87
C PRO A 97 16.02 33.83 16.01
N GLY A 98 15.28 33.91 17.10
CA GLY A 98 14.26 34.96 17.34
C GLY A 98 12.82 34.57 16.95
N TRP A 99 12.61 33.43 16.29
CA TRP A 99 11.27 32.91 16.11
C TRP A 99 10.83 32.10 17.36
N ALA A 100 9.58 32.26 17.74
CA ALA A 100 9.02 31.42 18.80
C ALA A 100 9.07 29.95 18.32
N ARG A 101 9.70 29.09 19.12
CA ARG A 101 9.71 27.64 18.91
C ARG A 101 8.42 26.99 19.43
N GLU A 102 7.70 27.74 20.26
CA GLU A 102 6.50 27.25 20.91
C GLU A 102 5.27 27.66 20.10
N LEU A 103 4.39 26.71 19.84
CA LEU A 103 3.06 26.96 19.34
C LEU A 103 2.17 27.22 20.55
N HIS A 104 1.46 28.36 20.58
CA HIS A 104 0.46 28.63 21.60
C HIS A 104 -0.73 27.69 21.40
N VAL A 105 -0.70 26.56 22.10
CA VAL A 105 -1.79 25.56 22.07
C VAL A 105 -3.07 26.20 22.64
N TRP A 106 -2.94 26.93 23.75
CA TRP A 106 -4.04 27.66 24.35
C TRP A 106 -3.97 29.15 23.97
N PRO A 107 -5.07 29.79 23.56
CA PRO A 107 -6.40 29.20 23.28
C PRO A 107 -6.59 28.77 21.81
N TYR A 108 -5.62 28.97 20.93
CA TYR A 108 -5.84 28.90 19.47
C TYR A 108 -6.03 27.48 18.96
N LEU A 109 -5.09 26.59 19.19
CA LEU A 109 -5.18 25.21 18.71
C LEU A 109 -6.31 24.46 19.41
N VAL A 110 -6.45 24.62 20.74
CA VAL A 110 -7.49 23.94 21.53
C VAL A 110 -8.89 24.33 21.07
N ARG A 111 -9.13 25.60 20.69
CA ARG A 111 -10.44 26.00 20.15
C ARG A 111 -10.78 25.31 18.84
N ILE A 112 -9.80 25.16 17.96
CA ILE A 112 -9.99 24.48 16.66
C ILE A 112 -10.27 22.99 16.88
N GLU A 113 -9.50 22.34 17.74
CA GLU A 113 -9.67 20.93 18.09
C GLU A 113 -11.02 20.68 18.78
N PHE A 114 -11.40 21.54 19.71
CA PHE A 114 -12.69 21.44 20.37
C PHE A 114 -13.86 21.60 19.40
N LEU A 115 -13.80 22.60 18.52
CA LEU A 115 -14.83 22.79 17.49
C LEU A 115 -14.92 21.58 16.56
N ALA A 116 -13.77 21.05 16.10
CA ALA A 116 -13.72 19.85 15.28
C ALA A 116 -14.33 18.64 16.01
N ALA A 117 -14.01 18.45 17.30
CA ALA A 117 -14.57 17.39 18.12
C ALA A 117 -16.09 17.51 18.25
N VAL A 118 -16.61 18.72 18.48
CA VAL A 118 -18.07 18.96 18.56
C VAL A 118 -18.76 18.64 17.25
N ILE A 119 -18.21 19.12 16.11
CA ILE A 119 -18.78 18.86 14.79
C ILE A 119 -18.80 17.36 14.49
N VAL A 120 -17.69 16.66 14.71
CA VAL A 120 -17.60 15.21 14.48
C VAL A 120 -18.57 14.46 15.40
N THR A 121 -18.69 14.86 16.65
CA THR A 121 -19.65 14.25 17.60
C THR A 121 -21.08 14.39 17.10
N VAL A 122 -21.48 15.59 16.65
CA VAL A 122 -22.82 15.83 16.07
C VAL A 122 -23.05 14.96 14.84
N ILE A 123 -22.06 14.87 13.94
CA ILE A 123 -22.14 14.01 12.74
C ILE A 123 -22.34 12.54 13.16
N LEU A 124 -21.59 12.06 14.14
CA LEU A 124 -21.71 10.68 14.63
C LEU A 124 -23.05 10.40 15.29
N PHE A 125 -23.61 11.36 16.05
CA PHE A 125 -24.97 11.24 16.59
C PHE A 125 -26.02 11.13 15.50
N VAL A 126 -25.97 12.04 14.53
CA VAL A 126 -26.91 12.00 13.37
C VAL A 126 -26.77 10.67 12.63
N TRP A 127 -25.54 10.22 12.39
CA TRP A 127 -25.26 8.93 11.75
C TRP A 127 -25.86 7.76 12.52
N SER A 128 -25.63 7.70 13.83
CA SER A 128 -26.11 6.59 14.67
C SER A 128 -27.64 6.52 14.78
N ILE A 129 -28.33 7.65 14.61
CA ILE A 129 -29.81 7.72 14.65
C ILE A 129 -30.41 7.38 13.28
N THR A 130 -29.74 7.79 12.18
CA THR A 130 -30.30 7.68 10.82
C THR A 130 -29.95 6.36 10.13
N LEU A 131 -28.84 5.72 10.49
CA LEU A 131 -28.39 4.48 9.90
C LEU A 131 -28.48 3.33 10.91
N ASN A 132 -29.25 2.33 10.57
CA ASN A 132 -29.36 1.13 11.38
C ASN A 132 -28.07 0.31 11.28
N ALA A 133 -27.57 -0.19 12.42
CA ALA A 133 -26.50 -1.17 12.42
C ALA A 133 -27.01 -2.48 11.76
N PRO A 134 -26.23 -3.13 10.91
CA PRO A 134 -26.58 -4.44 10.37
C PRO A 134 -26.57 -5.46 11.53
N LEU A 135 -27.76 -5.87 11.93
CA LEU A 135 -27.92 -6.94 12.89
C LEU A 135 -27.98 -8.26 12.13
N GLU A 136 -27.29 -9.24 12.67
CA GLU A 136 -27.31 -10.60 12.19
C GLU A 136 -28.39 -11.42 12.88
N GLU A 137 -28.57 -12.65 12.41
CA GLU A 137 -29.48 -13.61 13.04
C GLU A 137 -29.07 -13.89 14.50
N PRO A 138 -29.99 -14.30 15.37
CA PRO A 138 -29.67 -14.69 16.74
C PRO A 138 -28.52 -15.70 16.78
N ALA A 139 -27.65 -15.56 17.78
CA ALA A 139 -26.46 -16.40 17.92
C ALA A 139 -26.81 -17.91 17.89
N ASN A 140 -26.23 -18.62 16.96
CA ASN A 140 -26.34 -20.07 16.83
C ASN A 140 -24.94 -20.70 17.03
N PRO A 141 -24.72 -21.46 18.11
CA PRO A 141 -23.41 -22.06 18.37
C PRO A 141 -22.95 -23.08 17.32
N ASN A 142 -23.87 -23.55 16.50
CA ASN A 142 -23.59 -24.55 15.44
C ASN A 142 -23.38 -23.90 14.06
N LEU A 143 -23.55 -22.59 13.94
CA LEU A 143 -23.43 -21.87 12.67
C LEU A 143 -22.49 -20.68 12.82
N THR A 144 -21.42 -20.69 12.04
CA THR A 144 -20.48 -19.55 11.96
C THR A 144 -20.79 -18.73 10.72
N MET A 145 -20.70 -17.39 10.85
CA MET A 145 -20.77 -16.49 9.69
C MET A 145 -19.82 -16.93 8.57
N ASN A 146 -20.31 -16.94 7.35
CA ASN A 146 -19.51 -17.30 6.20
C ASN A 146 -19.83 -16.39 4.99
N PRO A 147 -18.95 -15.43 4.62
CA PRO A 147 -17.65 -15.15 5.22
C PRO A 147 -17.74 -14.30 6.52
N SER A 148 -16.90 -14.60 7.50
CA SER A 148 -16.73 -13.76 8.67
C SER A 148 -15.73 -12.63 8.36
N LYS A 149 -16.25 -11.42 8.15
CA LYS A 149 -15.42 -10.24 7.78
C LYS A 149 -15.19 -9.35 8.98
N ALA A 150 -13.94 -8.95 9.19
CA ALA A 150 -13.59 -7.91 10.15
C ALA A 150 -14.17 -6.55 9.69
N PRO A 151 -14.31 -5.56 10.61
CA PRO A 151 -14.62 -4.19 10.22
C PRO A 151 -13.65 -3.69 9.14
N TRP A 152 -14.13 -2.82 8.27
CA TRP A 152 -13.40 -2.39 7.07
C TRP A 152 -11.96 -1.94 7.32
N TYR A 153 -11.68 -1.28 8.45
CA TYR A 153 -10.34 -0.77 8.79
C TYR A 153 -9.34 -1.87 9.17
N PHE A 154 -9.81 -3.04 9.59
CA PHE A 154 -8.99 -4.24 9.82
C PHE A 154 -9.01 -5.23 8.66
N LEU A 155 -9.89 -5.03 7.69
CA LEU A 155 -10.10 -5.99 6.61
C LEU A 155 -8.86 -6.18 5.74
N GLY A 156 -8.03 -5.14 5.59
CA GLY A 156 -6.74 -5.24 4.93
C GLY A 156 -5.77 -6.18 5.64
N LEU A 157 -5.74 -6.17 6.98
CA LEU A 157 -4.94 -7.11 7.77
C LEU A 157 -5.50 -8.52 7.69
N GLN A 158 -6.81 -8.68 7.71
CA GLN A 158 -7.47 -9.97 7.53
C GLN A 158 -7.16 -10.55 6.14
N GLU A 159 -7.18 -9.74 5.10
CA GLU A 159 -6.78 -10.18 3.75
C GLU A 159 -5.31 -10.59 3.69
N MET A 160 -4.41 -9.95 4.45
CA MET A 160 -3.00 -10.35 4.53
C MET A 160 -2.81 -11.78 5.08
N LEU A 161 -3.74 -12.30 5.91
CA LEU A 161 -3.70 -13.68 6.40
C LEU A 161 -3.85 -14.72 5.28
N VAL A 162 -4.35 -14.33 4.12
CA VAL A 162 -4.41 -15.21 2.93
C VAL A 162 -3.03 -15.44 2.34
N TYR A 163 -2.13 -14.46 2.47
CA TYR A 163 -0.81 -14.44 1.82
C TYR A 163 0.32 -14.82 2.77
N PHE A 164 0.18 -14.53 4.05
CA PHE A 164 1.21 -14.73 5.06
C PHE A 164 0.67 -15.55 6.23
N ASP A 165 1.57 -16.19 6.94
CA ASP A 165 1.27 -16.82 8.22
C ASP A 165 0.66 -15.82 9.20
N PRO A 166 -0.30 -16.21 10.06
CA PRO A 166 -0.91 -15.33 11.06
C PRO A 166 0.10 -14.57 11.91
N TRP A 167 1.26 -15.17 12.21
CA TRP A 167 2.31 -14.51 12.96
C TRP A 167 2.91 -13.31 12.19
N ILE A 168 3.13 -13.47 10.89
CA ILE A 168 3.65 -12.38 10.05
C ILE A 168 2.58 -11.32 9.83
N ALA A 169 1.38 -11.73 9.39
CA ALA A 169 0.31 -10.79 9.04
C ALA A 169 -0.30 -10.10 10.27
N GLY A 170 -0.47 -10.81 11.38
CA GLY A 170 -1.14 -10.30 12.58
C GLY A 170 -0.22 -9.64 13.61
N VAL A 171 1.07 -9.98 13.64
CA VAL A 171 2.01 -9.44 14.63
C VAL A 171 3.12 -8.63 13.99
N VAL A 172 3.93 -9.24 13.10
CA VAL A 172 5.14 -8.58 12.57
C VAL A 172 4.78 -7.35 11.75
N MET A 173 3.88 -7.48 10.78
CA MET A 173 3.53 -6.37 9.88
C MET A 173 2.88 -5.19 10.62
N PRO A 174 1.87 -5.37 11.48
CA PRO A 174 1.32 -4.28 12.29
C PRO A 174 2.36 -3.63 13.19
N SER A 175 3.25 -4.42 13.81
CA SER A 175 4.32 -3.90 14.67
C SER A 175 5.30 -3.04 13.88
N VAL A 176 5.70 -3.47 12.68
CA VAL A 176 6.59 -2.69 11.78
C VAL A 176 5.93 -1.38 11.37
N ILE A 177 4.62 -1.39 11.08
CA ILE A 177 3.88 -0.16 10.73
C ILE A 177 3.84 0.80 11.93
N MET A 178 3.49 0.32 13.13
CA MET A 178 3.43 1.15 14.33
C MET A 178 4.79 1.73 14.70
N ILE A 179 5.83 0.89 14.75
CA ILE A 179 7.20 1.33 15.05
C ILE A 179 7.69 2.32 13.98
N GLY A 180 7.43 2.04 12.70
CA GLY A 180 7.77 2.93 11.59
C GLY A 180 7.16 4.31 11.73
N LEU A 181 5.87 4.40 12.10
CA LEU A 181 5.19 5.66 12.35
C LEU A 181 5.75 6.41 13.57
N MET A 182 6.10 5.69 14.64
CA MET A 182 6.71 6.28 15.84
C MET A 182 8.11 6.84 15.55
N VAL A 183 8.91 6.15 14.75
CA VAL A 183 10.31 6.50 14.45
C VAL A 183 10.40 7.56 13.35
N PHE A 184 9.39 7.65 12.49
CA PHE A 184 9.39 8.54 11.33
C PHE A 184 9.76 10.00 11.64
N PRO A 185 9.20 10.67 12.67
CA PRO A 185 9.56 12.06 13.00
C PRO A 185 11.03 12.26 13.36
N TYR A 186 11.70 11.22 13.84
CA TYR A 186 13.11 11.27 14.26
C TYR A 186 14.08 10.95 13.12
N VAL A 187 13.67 10.11 12.18
CA VAL A 187 14.52 9.68 11.06
C VAL A 187 14.37 10.62 9.87
N ASP A 188 13.18 11.21 9.71
CA ASP A 188 12.89 12.07 8.60
C ASP A 188 13.43 13.48 8.83
N SER A 189 14.67 13.71 8.36
CA SER A 189 15.24 15.05 8.36
C SER A 189 14.57 15.92 7.29
N ASN A 190 13.59 16.73 7.70
CA ASN A 190 13.07 17.81 6.87
C ASN A 190 13.86 19.10 7.10
N PRO A 191 14.77 19.49 6.21
CA PRO A 191 15.60 20.67 6.43
C PRO A 191 14.80 21.98 6.36
N LEU A 192 13.61 21.96 5.75
CA LEU A 192 12.84 23.17 5.48
C LEU A 192 11.64 23.39 6.41
N GLY A 193 11.21 22.42 7.20
CA GLY A 193 10.26 22.50 8.33
C GLY A 193 9.17 23.57 8.29
N ASN A 194 8.66 23.95 7.13
CA ASN A 194 7.85 25.14 6.90
C ASN A 194 6.35 24.87 6.69
N GLY A 195 5.91 23.65 6.89
CA GLY A 195 4.50 23.25 6.72
C GLY A 195 3.99 23.19 5.28
N TYR A 196 4.88 23.30 4.29
CA TYR A 196 4.49 23.14 2.89
C TYR A 196 4.44 21.66 2.47
N TYR A 197 3.39 21.27 1.79
CA TYR A 197 3.39 20.02 1.04
C TYR A 197 4.30 20.18 -0.17
N THR A 198 5.40 19.43 -0.21
CA THR A 198 6.32 19.44 -1.35
C THR A 198 6.56 18.02 -1.83
N PHE A 199 6.46 17.79 -3.14
CA PHE A 199 6.79 16.50 -3.72
C PHE A 199 8.27 16.43 -4.09
N ARG A 200 8.81 17.53 -4.64
CA ARG A 200 10.18 17.58 -5.14
C ARG A 200 11.23 17.33 -4.05
N GLN A 201 11.02 17.91 -2.87
CA GLN A 201 11.95 17.79 -1.75
C GLN A 201 11.76 16.49 -0.94
N ARG A 202 10.57 15.88 -1.03
CA ARG A 202 10.14 14.75 -0.20
C ARG A 202 9.74 13.51 -0.99
N ARG A 203 10.33 13.31 -2.17
CA ARG A 203 9.94 12.24 -3.11
C ARG A 203 9.95 10.86 -2.49
N PHE A 204 11.03 10.53 -1.77
CA PHE A 204 11.16 9.21 -1.15
C PHE A 204 10.10 8.97 -0.08
N ALA A 205 9.97 9.89 0.89
CA ALA A 205 8.98 9.76 1.97
C ALA A 205 7.55 9.67 1.41
N THR A 206 7.21 10.54 0.43
CA THR A 206 5.89 10.54 -0.21
C THR A 206 5.63 9.25 -0.98
N ALA A 207 6.64 8.73 -1.70
CA ALA A 207 6.51 7.49 -2.47
C ALA A 207 6.33 6.27 -1.56
N MET A 208 7.12 6.17 -0.48
CA MET A 208 7.03 5.05 0.48
C MET A 208 5.70 5.04 1.22
N PHE A 209 5.27 6.20 1.73
CA PHE A 209 3.95 6.33 2.37
C PHE A 209 2.82 6.01 1.39
N GLY A 210 2.86 6.60 0.20
CA GLY A 210 1.86 6.38 -0.84
C GLY A 210 1.76 4.91 -1.26
N TRP A 211 2.88 4.21 -1.35
CA TRP A 211 2.92 2.78 -1.65
C TRP A 211 2.24 1.94 -0.55
N GLY A 212 2.63 2.14 0.71
CA GLY A 212 2.03 1.42 1.83
C GLY A 212 0.52 1.66 1.94
N PHE A 213 0.11 2.92 1.77
CA PHE A 213 -1.28 3.31 1.78
C PHE A 213 -2.07 2.69 0.60
N LEU A 214 -1.50 2.69 -0.60
CA LEU A 214 -2.09 2.04 -1.78
C LEU A 214 -2.29 0.54 -1.56
N MET A 215 -1.28 -0.15 -1.02
CA MET A 215 -1.38 -1.58 -0.72
C MET A 215 -2.46 -1.86 0.32
N TRP A 216 -2.55 -1.03 1.36
CA TRP A 216 -3.59 -1.18 2.37
C TRP A 216 -5.00 -1.01 1.79
N ILE A 217 -5.24 0.04 1.01
CA ILE A 217 -6.53 0.25 0.33
C ILE A 217 -6.85 -0.91 -0.63
N LEU A 218 -5.86 -1.38 -1.39
CA LEU A 218 -6.03 -2.52 -2.30
C LEU A 218 -6.49 -3.77 -1.56
N LEU A 219 -5.88 -4.09 -0.42
CA LEU A 219 -6.26 -5.24 0.39
C LEU A 219 -7.68 -5.08 0.98
N ILE A 220 -8.05 -3.88 1.41
CA ILE A 220 -9.41 -3.60 1.89
C ILE A 220 -10.43 -3.83 0.78
N VAL A 221 -10.16 -3.30 -0.43
CA VAL A 221 -11.06 -3.48 -1.58
C VAL A 221 -11.21 -4.95 -1.95
N ILE A 222 -10.11 -5.72 -1.97
CA ILE A 222 -10.15 -7.16 -2.22
C ILE A 222 -10.99 -7.86 -1.15
N GLY A 223 -10.71 -7.63 0.12
CA GLY A 223 -11.44 -8.25 1.23
C GLY A 223 -12.92 -7.91 1.27
N THR A 224 -13.30 -6.68 0.89
CA THR A 224 -14.68 -6.22 0.91
C THR A 224 -15.50 -6.76 -0.26
N PHE A 225 -15.01 -6.57 -1.49
CA PHE A 225 -15.81 -6.77 -2.70
C PHE A 225 -15.55 -8.07 -3.42
N ILE A 226 -14.39 -8.71 -3.17
CA ILE A 226 -13.94 -9.86 -3.96
C ILE A 226 -13.98 -11.16 -3.13
N ARG A 227 -13.90 -11.09 -1.81
CA ARG A 227 -13.95 -12.25 -0.94
C ARG A 227 -15.37 -12.63 -0.54
N GLY A 228 -15.73 -13.91 -0.76
CA GLY A 228 -17.01 -14.49 -0.42
C GLY A 228 -16.87 -15.69 0.55
N PRO A 229 -17.85 -16.62 0.57
CA PRO A 229 -17.85 -17.79 1.45
C PRO A 229 -16.54 -18.57 1.37
N GLY A 230 -16.06 -19.06 2.52
CA GLY A 230 -14.77 -19.74 2.61
C GLY A 230 -13.55 -18.84 2.33
N TRP A 231 -13.73 -17.52 2.29
CA TRP A 231 -12.70 -16.54 1.91
C TRP A 231 -12.15 -16.73 0.49
N ILE A 232 -12.99 -17.31 -0.42
CA ILE A 232 -12.63 -17.59 -1.80
C ILE A 232 -12.85 -16.36 -2.67
N TRP A 233 -12.16 -16.33 -3.80
CA TRP A 233 -12.26 -15.29 -4.81
C TRP A 233 -13.57 -15.38 -5.58
N PHE A 234 -14.37 -14.33 -5.50
CA PHE A 234 -15.56 -14.13 -6.30
C PHE A 234 -15.42 -12.84 -7.11
N TRP A 235 -15.78 -12.92 -8.39
CA TRP A 235 -15.76 -11.71 -9.20
C TRP A 235 -16.87 -10.74 -8.80
N PRO A 236 -16.66 -9.41 -8.93
CA PRO A 236 -17.69 -8.43 -8.60
C PRO A 236 -19.03 -8.71 -9.27
N GLY A 237 -20.12 -8.74 -8.50
CA GLY A 237 -21.46 -9.06 -8.97
C GLY A 237 -21.73 -10.54 -9.20
N GLN A 238 -20.83 -11.44 -8.82
CA GLN A 238 -21.11 -12.86 -8.78
C GLN A 238 -21.90 -13.18 -7.50
N THR A 239 -23.06 -13.81 -7.64
CA THR A 239 -23.86 -14.27 -6.50
C THR A 239 -23.16 -15.43 -5.79
N TRP A 240 -23.29 -15.49 -4.48
CA TRP A 240 -22.83 -16.62 -3.68
C TRP A 240 -23.89 -17.07 -2.68
N ASP A 241 -23.80 -18.33 -2.28
CA ASP A 241 -24.58 -18.87 -1.17
C ASP A 241 -23.75 -18.80 0.12
N HIS A 242 -24.30 -18.13 1.15
CA HIS A 242 -23.64 -17.99 2.46
C HIS A 242 -23.45 -19.33 3.19
N ASN A 243 -24.27 -20.33 2.87
CA ASN A 243 -24.17 -21.66 3.45
C ASN A 243 -23.24 -22.61 2.67
N ALA A 244 -22.67 -22.15 1.55
CA ALA A 244 -21.76 -22.96 0.77
C ALA A 244 -20.47 -23.25 1.53
N VAL A 245 -20.15 -24.53 1.70
CA VAL A 245 -18.84 -24.93 2.24
C VAL A 245 -17.88 -25.08 1.06
N VAL A 246 -17.06 -24.09 0.87
CA VAL A 246 -16.07 -24.06 -0.22
C VAL A 246 -14.66 -24.02 0.38
N PHE A 247 -13.82 -24.92 -0.08
CA PHE A 247 -12.42 -25.01 0.37
C PHE A 247 -11.49 -24.42 -0.68
N ASP A 248 -10.58 -23.55 -0.24
CA ASP A 248 -9.55 -23.00 -1.10
C ASP A 248 -8.40 -24.01 -1.29
N LYS A 249 -7.87 -24.10 -2.50
CA LYS A 249 -6.67 -24.88 -2.76
C LYS A 249 -5.46 -24.13 -2.21
N ASN A 250 -4.83 -24.73 -1.23
CA ASN A 250 -3.60 -24.25 -0.63
C ASN A 250 -2.47 -25.21 -1.04
N VAL A 251 -1.55 -24.72 -1.88
CA VAL A 251 -0.38 -25.49 -2.30
C VAL A 251 0.87 -24.76 -1.80
N ASP A 252 1.78 -25.48 -1.19
CA ASP A 252 3.06 -24.92 -0.79
C ASP A 252 4.04 -24.94 -1.97
N LEU A 253 4.97 -23.98 -2.01
CA LEU A 253 5.90 -23.84 -3.14
C LEU A 253 6.72 -25.12 -3.38
N HIS A 254 7.16 -25.79 -2.33
CA HIS A 254 7.92 -27.02 -2.44
C HIS A 254 7.09 -28.17 -3.06
N ASP A 255 5.80 -28.29 -2.71
CA ASP A 255 4.89 -29.28 -3.31
C ASP A 255 4.57 -28.93 -4.75
N TRP A 256 4.35 -27.64 -5.04
CA TRP A 256 4.14 -27.16 -6.40
C TRP A 256 5.32 -27.49 -7.32
N ILE A 257 6.55 -27.26 -6.85
CA ILE A 257 7.76 -27.60 -7.60
C ILE A 257 7.93 -29.12 -7.72
N ALA A 258 7.76 -29.89 -6.63
CA ALA A 258 7.89 -31.33 -6.66
C ALA A 258 6.94 -32.01 -7.67
N THR A 259 5.74 -31.48 -7.85
CA THR A 259 4.74 -31.97 -8.80
C THR A 259 4.88 -31.40 -10.21
N SER A 260 5.66 -30.33 -10.38
CA SER A 260 5.90 -29.69 -11.68
C SER A 260 6.71 -30.59 -12.61
N GLY A 261 6.68 -30.28 -13.92
CA GLY A 261 7.50 -30.99 -14.91
C GLY A 261 8.99 -30.92 -14.61
N ILE A 262 9.49 -29.78 -14.13
CA ILE A 262 10.89 -29.57 -13.73
C ILE A 262 11.22 -30.42 -12.48
N GLY A 263 10.36 -30.43 -11.48
CA GLY A 263 10.57 -31.21 -10.27
C GLY A 263 10.61 -32.70 -10.51
N LYS A 264 9.77 -33.20 -11.43
CA LYS A 264 9.77 -34.59 -11.88
C LYS A 264 11.03 -34.92 -12.69
N LEU A 265 11.45 -34.05 -13.60
CA LEU A 265 12.66 -34.24 -14.39
C LEU A 265 13.92 -34.30 -13.52
N LEU A 266 14.01 -33.46 -12.51
CA LEU A 266 15.16 -33.39 -11.60
C LEU A 266 15.03 -34.31 -10.37
N HIS A 267 14.01 -35.14 -10.30
CA HIS A 267 13.73 -36.07 -9.18
C HIS A 267 13.73 -35.39 -7.80
N LEU A 268 13.19 -34.14 -7.73
CA LEU A 268 13.19 -33.34 -6.51
C LEU A 268 12.16 -33.80 -5.47
N GLY A 269 11.18 -34.61 -5.86
CA GLY A 269 10.10 -35.07 -4.96
C GLY A 269 10.61 -35.63 -3.62
N PRO A 270 11.51 -36.62 -3.58
CA PRO A 270 12.01 -37.20 -2.35
C PRO A 270 12.75 -36.21 -1.45
N ILE A 271 13.43 -35.22 -2.06
CA ILE A 271 14.17 -34.17 -1.34
C ILE A 271 13.17 -33.17 -0.73
N LEU A 272 12.21 -32.71 -1.52
CA LEU A 272 11.26 -31.68 -1.12
C LEU A 272 10.14 -32.17 -0.20
N THR A 273 9.93 -33.49 -0.09
CA THR A 273 9.01 -34.09 0.91
C THR A 273 9.66 -34.30 2.27
N ASN A 274 10.99 -34.35 2.36
CA ASN A 274 11.72 -34.46 3.61
C ASN A 274 11.66 -33.12 4.39
N PRO A 275 11.41 -33.12 5.72
CA PRO A 275 11.37 -31.88 6.53
C PRO A 275 12.63 -31.01 6.41
N TRP A 276 13.81 -31.60 6.41
CA TRP A 276 15.06 -30.88 6.20
C TRP A 276 15.20 -30.30 4.80
N GLY A 277 14.80 -31.07 3.80
CA GLY A 277 14.81 -30.62 2.40
C GLY A 277 13.88 -29.44 2.18
N LYS A 278 12.64 -29.46 2.73
CA LYS A 278 11.70 -28.34 2.72
C LYS A 278 12.29 -27.10 3.38
N GLY A 279 12.90 -27.26 4.56
CA GLY A 279 13.49 -26.15 5.31
C GLY A 279 14.63 -25.48 4.57
N ILE A 280 15.57 -26.26 4.03
CA ILE A 280 16.73 -25.75 3.27
C ILE A 280 16.25 -25.10 1.97
N PHE A 281 15.35 -25.75 1.24
CA PHE A 281 14.78 -25.21 0.01
C PHE A 281 14.09 -23.85 0.23
N GLY A 282 13.22 -23.75 1.23
CA GLY A 282 12.55 -22.50 1.57
C GLY A 282 13.53 -21.40 1.99
N LEU A 283 14.54 -21.74 2.77
CA LEU A 283 15.61 -20.80 3.14
C LEU A 283 16.36 -20.26 1.92
N LEU A 284 16.70 -21.13 0.96
CA LEU A 284 17.35 -20.73 -0.28
C LEU A 284 16.47 -19.81 -1.13
N ILE A 285 15.17 -20.10 -1.24
CA ILE A 285 14.22 -19.27 -2.00
C ILE A 285 14.05 -17.91 -1.34
N VAL A 286 13.80 -17.86 -0.03
CA VAL A 286 13.63 -16.59 0.70
C VAL A 286 14.94 -15.81 0.73
N GLY A 287 16.07 -16.48 0.99
CA GLY A 287 17.39 -15.83 0.90
C GLY A 287 17.68 -15.29 -0.51
N GLY A 288 17.41 -16.08 -1.54
CA GLY A 288 17.52 -15.67 -2.94
C GLY A 288 16.64 -14.48 -3.26
N PHE A 289 15.39 -14.46 -2.78
CA PHE A 289 14.48 -13.32 -2.94
C PHE A 289 15.07 -12.03 -2.35
N TYR A 290 15.63 -12.07 -1.15
CA TYR A 290 16.26 -10.90 -0.54
C TYR A 290 17.54 -10.48 -1.24
N VAL A 291 18.37 -11.42 -1.65
CA VAL A 291 19.60 -11.13 -2.42
C VAL A 291 19.27 -10.50 -3.77
N LEU A 292 18.37 -11.13 -4.54
CA LEU A 292 17.97 -10.61 -5.85
C LEU A 292 17.23 -9.28 -5.74
N GLY A 293 16.37 -9.13 -4.74
CA GLY A 293 15.69 -7.88 -4.44
C GLY A 293 16.65 -6.75 -4.07
N ALA A 294 17.64 -7.03 -3.23
CA ALA A 294 18.68 -6.06 -2.86
C ALA A 294 19.56 -5.68 -4.07
N LEU A 295 19.96 -6.66 -4.90
CA LEU A 295 20.67 -6.42 -6.15
C LEU A 295 19.83 -5.59 -7.13
N PHE A 296 18.54 -5.87 -7.24
CA PHE A 296 17.62 -5.11 -8.06
C PHE A 296 17.50 -3.65 -7.61
N PHE A 297 17.33 -3.40 -6.31
CA PHE A 297 17.29 -2.03 -5.79
C PHE A 297 18.65 -1.34 -5.89
N HIS A 298 19.74 -2.03 -5.63
CA HIS A 298 21.08 -1.49 -5.85
C HIS A 298 21.27 -1.11 -7.32
N TRP A 299 20.93 -2.00 -8.25
CA TRP A 299 20.94 -1.71 -9.69
C TRP A 299 20.02 -0.54 -10.03
N LEU A 300 18.79 -0.51 -9.51
CA LEU A 300 17.84 0.59 -9.73
C LEU A 300 18.40 1.93 -9.25
N MET A 301 19.15 1.94 -8.18
CA MET A 301 19.81 3.14 -7.64
C MET A 301 21.08 3.51 -8.40
N THR A 302 21.80 2.57 -9.02
CA THR A 302 23.09 2.79 -9.68
C THR A 302 22.98 3.01 -11.18
N VAL A 303 21.97 2.51 -11.88
CA VAL A 303 21.81 2.65 -13.34
C VAL A 303 21.52 4.10 -13.75
N ASP A 304 22.21 4.68 -14.71
CA ASP A 304 21.89 5.97 -15.30
C ASP A 304 20.76 5.87 -16.33
N PHE A 305 19.53 6.03 -15.88
CA PHE A 305 18.35 5.97 -16.74
C PHE A 305 18.29 7.03 -17.84
N LYS A 306 19.11 8.10 -17.74
CA LYS A 306 19.26 9.05 -18.84
C LYS A 306 19.99 8.43 -20.03
N LYS A 307 20.97 7.56 -19.76
CA LYS A 307 21.70 6.80 -20.79
C LYS A 307 20.87 5.68 -21.38
N LEU A 308 19.99 5.07 -20.60
CA LEU A 308 19.19 3.90 -21.03
C LEU A 308 17.90 4.26 -21.79
N SER A 309 17.66 5.52 -22.15
CA SER A 309 16.45 5.97 -22.88
C SER A 309 15.09 5.62 -22.23
N LEU A 310 15.09 5.06 -21.04
CA LEU A 310 13.88 4.70 -20.27
C LEU A 310 13.31 5.95 -19.57
N ARG A 311 12.64 6.79 -20.33
CA ARG A 311 12.08 8.08 -19.93
C ARG A 311 11.23 8.10 -18.64
N PRO A 312 10.47 7.07 -18.26
CA PRO A 312 9.64 7.14 -17.03
C PRO A 312 10.44 7.11 -15.74
N LEU A 313 11.63 6.49 -15.75
CA LEU A 313 12.49 6.38 -14.57
C LEU A 313 13.40 7.59 -14.35
N ARG A 314 13.39 8.57 -15.26
CA ARG A 314 14.07 9.89 -15.08
C ARG A 314 13.55 10.69 -13.89
N TRP A 315 12.48 10.24 -13.27
CA TRP A 315 11.87 10.87 -12.11
C TRP A 315 12.68 10.67 -10.82
N PHE A 316 13.51 9.62 -10.77
CA PHE A 316 14.40 9.38 -9.66
C PHE A 316 15.77 9.98 -9.96
N PRO A 317 16.16 11.13 -9.34
CA PRO A 317 17.49 11.70 -9.50
C PRO A 317 18.48 10.76 -8.81
N LYS A 318 19.29 10.15 -9.60
CA LYS A 318 20.01 8.95 -9.32
C LYS A 318 21.25 9.12 -8.44
N SER A 319 22.04 10.13 -8.75
CA SER A 319 23.38 10.24 -8.18
C SER A 319 23.43 10.83 -6.77
N GLU A 320 22.45 11.68 -6.43
CA GLU A 320 22.50 12.38 -5.15
C GLU A 320 21.99 11.52 -3.99
N PHE A 321 20.95 10.72 -4.18
CA PHE A 321 20.39 9.91 -3.10
C PHE A 321 21.34 8.77 -2.74
N GLU A 322 21.88 8.07 -3.73
CA GLU A 322 22.80 6.97 -3.52
C GLU A 322 24.13 7.46 -2.95
N SER A 323 24.74 8.48 -3.53
CA SER A 323 26.00 9.02 -3.02
C SER A 323 25.87 9.58 -1.60
N LYS A 324 24.74 10.22 -1.27
CA LYS A 324 24.45 10.70 0.08
C LYS A 324 24.14 9.56 1.04
N LEU A 325 23.43 8.52 0.60
CA LEU A 325 23.14 7.35 1.41
C LEU A 325 24.40 6.54 1.72
N LEU A 326 25.16 6.18 0.68
CA LEU A 326 26.40 5.41 0.82
C LEU A 326 27.50 6.16 1.57
N ALA A 327 27.62 7.48 1.39
CA ALA A 327 28.59 8.31 2.12
C ALA A 327 28.25 8.48 3.61
N ARG A 328 26.99 8.27 4.02
CA ARG A 328 26.51 8.49 5.39
C ARG A 328 26.19 7.21 6.15
N THR A 329 26.14 6.06 5.49
CA THR A 329 25.75 4.77 6.08
C THR A 329 26.89 3.77 6.07
N SER A 330 27.02 3.01 7.17
CA SER A 330 27.87 1.83 7.18
C SER A 330 27.28 0.76 6.26
N LEU A 331 28.11 -0.24 5.89
CA LEU A 331 27.64 -1.39 5.11
C LEU A 331 26.43 -2.08 5.77
N LEU A 332 26.48 -2.26 7.08
CA LEU A 332 25.38 -2.88 7.84
C LEU A 332 24.09 -2.07 7.75
N GLN A 333 24.17 -0.75 7.90
CA GLN A 333 23.01 0.14 7.77
C GLN A 333 22.44 0.09 6.35
N TYR A 334 23.30 0.05 5.33
CA TYR A 334 22.87 -0.08 3.94
C TYR A 334 22.16 -1.42 3.68
N MET A 335 22.73 -2.53 4.15
CA MET A 335 22.09 -3.85 4.04
C MET A 335 20.75 -3.90 4.78
N THR A 336 20.67 -3.30 5.97
CA THR A 336 19.42 -3.19 6.72
C THR A 336 18.38 -2.38 5.94
N PHE A 337 18.78 -1.27 5.36
CA PHE A 337 17.90 -0.48 4.48
C PHE A 337 17.40 -1.30 3.28
N GLN A 338 18.28 -2.04 2.61
CA GLN A 338 17.89 -2.91 1.50
C GLN A 338 16.93 -4.01 1.93
N PHE A 339 17.16 -4.64 3.08
CA PHE A 339 16.25 -5.64 3.64
C PHE A 339 14.85 -5.09 3.85
N PHE A 340 14.72 -3.93 4.49
CA PHE A 340 13.43 -3.27 4.69
C PHE A 340 12.79 -2.82 3.36
N ALA A 341 13.57 -2.30 2.43
CA ALA A 341 13.06 -1.89 1.12
C ALA A 341 12.49 -3.08 0.33
N VAL A 342 13.20 -4.21 0.30
CA VAL A 342 12.72 -5.46 -0.34
C VAL A 342 11.45 -5.96 0.35
N SER A 343 11.44 -5.98 1.70
CA SER A 343 10.28 -6.45 2.47
C SER A 343 9.03 -5.61 2.19
N VAL A 344 9.15 -4.29 2.24
CA VAL A 344 8.00 -3.38 2.09
C VAL A 344 7.52 -3.28 0.64
N LEU A 345 8.45 -3.22 -0.32
CA LEU A 345 8.10 -2.94 -1.72
C LEU A 345 7.81 -4.19 -2.54
N LEU A 346 8.42 -5.32 -2.24
CA LEU A 346 8.34 -6.52 -3.08
C LEU A 346 7.61 -7.70 -2.43
N ALA A 347 7.67 -7.85 -1.10
CA ALA A 347 7.14 -9.05 -0.47
C ALA A 347 5.63 -9.22 -0.71
N LEU A 348 4.84 -8.18 -0.45
CA LEU A 348 3.39 -8.26 -0.66
C LEU A 348 2.99 -8.43 -2.13
N PRO A 349 3.48 -7.64 -3.11
CA PRO A 349 3.19 -7.88 -4.52
C PRO A 349 3.58 -9.27 -5.00
N VAL A 350 4.74 -9.78 -4.61
CA VAL A 350 5.19 -11.12 -4.99
C VAL A 350 4.26 -12.18 -4.40
N LYS A 351 3.89 -12.07 -3.13
CA LYS A 351 2.95 -12.99 -2.49
C LYS A 351 1.55 -12.93 -3.12
N LEU A 352 1.06 -11.74 -3.48
CA LEU A 352 -0.18 -11.58 -4.24
C LEU A 352 -0.12 -12.35 -5.57
N ILE A 353 0.97 -12.19 -6.34
CA ILE A 353 1.13 -12.89 -7.61
C ILE A 353 1.19 -14.41 -7.40
N LEU A 354 2.00 -14.89 -6.44
CA LEU A 354 2.12 -16.31 -6.14
C LEU A 354 0.78 -16.92 -5.75
N ARG A 355 0.00 -16.20 -4.94
CA ARG A 355 -1.29 -16.68 -4.49
C ARG A 355 -2.36 -16.65 -5.57
N LEU A 356 -2.48 -15.55 -6.29
CA LEU A 356 -3.55 -15.35 -7.29
C LEU A 356 -3.28 -16.10 -8.60
N ALA A 357 -2.02 -16.16 -9.04
CA ALA A 357 -1.68 -16.81 -10.30
C ALA A 357 -1.37 -18.31 -10.16
N LEU A 358 -0.71 -18.70 -9.06
CA LEU A 358 -0.20 -20.06 -8.88
C LEU A 358 -0.84 -20.82 -7.71
N THR A 359 -1.77 -20.20 -6.96
CA THR A 359 -2.40 -20.77 -5.75
C THR A 359 -1.42 -21.16 -4.64
N ILE A 360 -0.20 -20.60 -4.66
CA ILE A 360 0.85 -20.89 -3.70
C ILE A 360 0.61 -20.08 -2.43
N LYS A 361 0.49 -20.78 -1.29
CA LYS A 361 0.28 -20.15 0.02
C LYS A 361 1.60 -19.86 0.72
N TYR A 362 2.42 -20.88 0.97
CA TYR A 362 3.69 -20.72 1.66
C TYR A 362 4.87 -21.02 0.76
N VAL A 363 5.89 -20.19 0.87
CA VAL A 363 7.16 -20.31 0.15
C VAL A 363 8.17 -21.08 0.98
N TRP A 364 8.14 -20.85 2.29
CA TRP A 364 8.99 -21.53 3.28
C TRP A 364 8.15 -22.09 4.41
N VAL A 365 8.17 -23.39 4.56
CA VAL A 365 7.41 -24.12 5.59
C VAL A 365 8.37 -24.70 6.59
N THR A 366 8.19 -24.37 7.87
CA THR A 366 8.94 -24.92 8.99
C THR A 366 7.98 -25.43 10.07
N PRO A 367 8.45 -26.23 11.03
CA PRO A 367 7.59 -26.66 12.13
C PRO A 367 7.06 -25.52 13.03
N TRP A 368 7.68 -24.34 12.98
CA TRP A 368 7.40 -23.23 13.89
C TRP A 368 6.76 -22.02 13.21
N PHE A 369 7.08 -21.77 11.94
CA PHE A 369 6.55 -20.64 11.19
C PHE A 369 6.55 -20.93 9.69
N ASN A 370 5.69 -20.22 8.96
CA ASN A 370 5.54 -20.32 7.51
C ASN A 370 5.62 -18.92 6.88
N VAL A 371 6.29 -18.84 5.74
CA VAL A 371 6.46 -17.57 4.99
C VAL A 371 5.82 -17.68 3.62
#